data_6cfd803a77d28e9257279db7d61f5915
#
_entry.id   6cfd803a77d28e9257279db7d61f5915
#
_cell.length_a   1.000
_cell.length_b   1.000
_cell.length_c   1.000
_cell.angle_alpha   90.00
_cell.angle_beta   90.00
_cell.angle_gamma   90.00
#
_symmetry.space_group_name_H-M   'P 1'
#
loop_
_entity.id
_entity.type
_entity.pdbx_description
1 polymer ?
#
loop_
_entity_poly.entity_id
_entity_poly.type
_entity_poly.pdbx_seq_one_letter_code
_entity_poly.pdbx_strand_id
1 'polypeptide(L)'
;MVVGSILSVQSGAALATTLFDEVGPWGAVLMRAGFGALALLAFTFRGLRMPHGQQLREVVLFGAILAAVNLTFYEALDRLPLGVAVTLEFVGPLGVAVLGSRRRRDLVWVALAAVGIVLLADGGGGDVDSLGVVLALIAGCGWGLYIVQSARLGRAYPGLGGLTLAMLIATVIVAPFGLAQGGSDLASFSVLAAGLGVGLLSSAIPYALELEALRRLPNAVFGVLMSLEPAAAALIGFIALSQDLALVEVVAIGLVVAASAGALRSAGTPAPRDG
;
A
#
# COMPACT_ATOMS: atom_id res chain seq x y z
N MET A 1 -18.01 1.56 1.68
CA MET A 1 -16.87 1.78 2.58
C MET A 1 -15.57 1.22 1.98
N VAL A 2 -15.41 -0.10 1.78
CA VAL A 2 -14.14 -0.67 1.23
C VAL A 2 -13.81 -0.07 -0.14
N VAL A 3 -14.74 -0.06 -1.09
CA VAL A 3 -14.51 0.57 -2.41
C VAL A 3 -14.17 2.07 -2.27
N GLY A 4 -14.81 2.77 -1.34
CA GLY A 4 -14.48 4.17 -1.06
C GLY A 4 -13.08 4.36 -0.50
N SER A 5 -12.60 3.43 0.35
CA SER A 5 -11.21 3.41 0.84
C SER A 5 -10.23 3.19 -0.31
N ILE A 6 -10.46 2.16 -1.13
CA ILE A 6 -9.62 1.84 -2.29
C ILE A 6 -9.52 3.06 -3.24
N LEU A 7 -10.66 3.64 -3.62
CA LEU A 7 -10.66 4.81 -4.50
C LEU A 7 -9.95 6.01 -3.86
N SER A 8 -10.10 6.22 -2.56
CA SER A 8 -9.38 7.27 -1.82
C SER A 8 -7.87 7.07 -1.89
N VAL A 9 -7.38 5.86 -1.56
CA VAL A 9 -5.93 5.54 -1.61
C VAL A 9 -5.37 5.74 -3.01
N GLN A 10 -6.04 5.21 -4.03
CA GLN A 10 -5.55 5.31 -5.40
C GLN A 10 -5.61 6.75 -5.94
N SER A 11 -6.64 7.52 -5.56
CA SER A 11 -6.69 8.96 -5.87
C SER A 11 -5.58 9.73 -5.17
N GLY A 12 -5.26 9.37 -3.92
CA GLY A 12 -4.13 9.95 -3.19
C GLY A 12 -2.78 9.59 -3.81
N ALA A 13 -2.61 8.37 -4.31
CA ALA A 13 -1.42 7.96 -5.04
C ALA A 13 -1.30 8.73 -6.38
N ALA A 14 -2.39 8.84 -7.14
CA ALA A 14 -2.41 9.64 -8.36
C ALA A 14 -2.11 11.13 -8.11
N LEU A 15 -2.64 11.71 -7.03
CA LEU A 15 -2.29 13.08 -6.64
C LEU A 15 -0.82 13.19 -6.24
N ALA A 16 -0.25 12.17 -5.60
CA ALA A 16 1.15 12.19 -5.21
C ALA A 16 2.10 12.20 -6.42
N THR A 17 1.75 11.50 -7.53
CA THR A 17 2.57 11.51 -8.74
C THR A 17 2.66 12.90 -9.37
N THR A 18 1.64 13.75 -9.20
CA THR A 18 1.68 15.14 -9.70
C THR A 18 2.69 16.03 -8.96
N LEU A 19 3.20 15.58 -7.81
CA LEU A 19 4.24 16.27 -7.05
C LEU A 19 5.65 15.85 -7.44
N PHE A 20 5.82 14.79 -8.24
CA PHE A 20 7.15 14.23 -8.54
C PHE A 20 8.05 15.20 -9.29
N ASP A 21 7.48 15.97 -10.20
CA ASP A 21 8.24 16.98 -10.97
C ASP A 21 8.75 18.15 -10.07
N GLU A 22 8.05 18.48 -8.97
CA GLU A 22 8.39 19.57 -8.10
C GLU A 22 9.32 19.14 -6.96
N VAL A 23 8.99 18.02 -6.28
CA VAL A 23 9.68 17.61 -5.04
C VAL A 23 10.25 16.18 -5.09
N GLY A 24 10.09 15.50 -6.23
CA GLY A 24 10.50 14.13 -6.42
C GLY A 24 9.65 13.12 -5.64
N PRO A 25 9.79 11.81 -5.93
CA PRO A 25 9.03 10.76 -5.26
C PRO A 25 9.28 10.73 -3.73
N TRP A 26 10.49 10.95 -3.25
CA TRP A 26 10.77 10.95 -1.80
C TRP A 26 10.23 12.17 -1.07
N GLY A 27 10.20 13.34 -1.75
CA GLY A 27 9.54 14.55 -1.25
C GLY A 27 8.04 14.31 -1.09
N ALA A 28 7.40 13.67 -2.09
CA ALA A 28 5.98 13.31 -2.02
C ALA A 28 5.70 12.29 -0.89
N VAL A 29 6.59 11.31 -0.66
CA VAL A 29 6.50 10.39 0.50
C VAL A 29 6.59 11.15 1.82
N LEU A 30 7.49 12.13 1.93
CA LEU A 30 7.60 12.97 3.14
C LEU A 30 6.29 13.73 3.40
N MET A 31 5.70 14.33 2.37
CA MET A 31 4.40 15.01 2.48
C MET A 31 3.29 14.04 2.92
N ARG A 32 3.18 12.88 2.27
CA ARG A 32 2.22 11.84 2.64
C ARG A 32 2.37 11.39 4.09
N ALA A 33 3.59 11.01 4.49
CA ALA A 33 3.87 10.50 5.83
C ALA A 33 3.64 11.58 6.88
N GLY A 34 4.14 12.79 6.66
CA GLY A 34 4.02 13.92 7.58
C GLY A 34 2.56 14.33 7.81
N PHE A 35 1.83 14.64 6.75
CA PHE A 35 0.41 15.02 6.88
C PHE A 35 -0.47 13.87 7.35
N GLY A 36 -0.19 12.63 6.93
CA GLY A 36 -0.87 11.44 7.44
C GLY A 36 -0.63 11.24 8.94
N ALA A 37 0.61 11.39 9.41
CA ALA A 37 0.95 11.33 10.82
C ALA A 37 0.26 12.44 11.63
N LEU A 38 0.25 13.68 11.12
CA LEU A 38 -0.43 14.81 11.76
C LEU A 38 -1.95 14.58 11.85
N ALA A 39 -2.56 14.08 10.78
CA ALA A 39 -3.98 13.75 10.78
C ALA A 39 -4.30 12.68 11.84
N LEU A 40 -3.53 11.57 11.89
CA LEU A 40 -3.72 10.54 12.91
C LEU A 40 -3.46 11.07 14.32
N LEU A 41 -2.46 11.92 14.49
CA LEU A 41 -2.15 12.54 15.78
C LEU A 41 -3.32 13.40 16.27
N ALA A 42 -3.96 14.17 15.39
CA ALA A 42 -5.12 14.98 15.75
C ALA A 42 -6.28 14.16 16.34
N PHE A 43 -6.44 12.90 15.91
CA PHE A 43 -7.44 11.99 16.45
C PHE A 43 -6.99 11.24 17.71
N THR A 44 -5.69 11.00 17.89
CA THR A 44 -5.17 10.11 18.93
C THR A 44 -4.48 10.81 20.08
N PHE A 45 -4.15 12.10 19.97
CA PHE A 45 -3.27 12.80 20.90
C PHE A 45 -3.71 12.71 22.37
N ARG A 46 -5.03 12.72 22.66
CA ARG A 46 -5.56 12.64 24.04
C ARG A 46 -5.39 11.26 24.69
N GLY A 47 -5.28 10.20 23.88
CA GLY A 47 -5.12 8.82 24.35
C GLY A 47 -3.73 8.24 24.09
N LEU A 48 -2.81 9.03 23.52
CA LEU A 48 -1.48 8.58 23.16
C LEU A 48 -0.65 8.30 24.41
N ARG A 49 -0.08 7.09 24.47
CA ARG A 49 0.81 6.68 25.56
C ARG A 49 2.19 6.43 24.98
N MET A 50 3.24 6.80 25.71
CA MET A 50 4.61 6.49 25.28
C MET A 50 4.85 4.98 25.35
N PRO A 51 5.30 4.34 24.27
CA PRO A 51 5.58 2.92 24.23
C PRO A 51 6.87 2.60 25.01
N HIS A 52 6.88 1.45 25.68
CA HIS A 52 8.05 0.98 26.45
C HIS A 52 8.38 -0.47 26.09
N GLY A 53 9.64 -0.86 26.22
CA GLY A 53 10.07 -2.24 26.04
C GLY A 53 9.65 -2.82 24.68
N GLN A 54 8.90 -3.91 24.69
CA GLN A 54 8.42 -4.57 23.48
C GLN A 54 7.53 -3.67 22.62
N GLN A 55 6.68 -2.84 23.21
CA GLN A 55 5.83 -1.91 22.44
C GLN A 55 6.66 -0.94 21.61
N LEU A 56 7.72 -0.38 22.18
CA LEU A 56 8.62 0.53 21.46
C LEU A 56 9.29 -0.19 20.28
N ARG A 57 9.76 -1.42 20.49
CA ARG A 57 10.36 -2.22 19.42
C ARG A 57 9.37 -2.45 18.26
N GLU A 58 8.13 -2.84 18.57
CA GLU A 58 7.12 -3.10 17.52
C GLU A 58 6.72 -1.80 16.78
N VAL A 59 6.62 -0.67 17.48
CA VAL A 59 6.34 0.64 16.87
C VAL A 59 7.48 1.08 15.96
N VAL A 60 8.73 0.99 16.41
CA VAL A 60 9.91 1.38 15.62
C VAL A 60 10.05 0.49 14.38
N LEU A 61 9.92 -0.82 14.55
CA LEU A 61 10.02 -1.76 13.44
C LEU A 61 8.91 -1.52 12.41
N PHE A 62 7.68 -1.27 12.87
CA PHE A 62 6.57 -0.98 11.95
C PHE A 62 6.76 0.35 11.23
N GLY A 63 7.25 1.38 11.92
CA GLY A 63 7.59 2.68 11.29
C GLY A 63 8.70 2.56 10.25
N ALA A 64 9.72 1.75 10.52
CA ALA A 64 10.78 1.49 9.55
C ALA A 64 10.29 0.73 8.31
N ILE A 65 9.42 -0.27 8.50
CA ILE A 65 8.77 -0.98 7.38
C ILE A 65 7.92 -0.02 6.55
N LEU A 66 7.11 0.83 7.20
CA LEU A 66 6.30 1.85 6.52
C LEU A 66 7.17 2.80 5.69
N ALA A 67 8.28 3.29 6.25
CA ALA A 67 9.20 4.17 5.53
C ALA A 67 9.79 3.47 4.31
N ALA A 68 10.32 2.25 4.47
CA ALA A 68 10.93 1.49 3.39
C ALA A 68 9.94 1.18 2.26
N VAL A 69 8.74 0.69 2.60
CA VAL A 69 7.69 0.40 1.61
C VAL A 69 7.32 1.64 0.83
N ASN A 70 7.06 2.75 1.52
CA ASN A 70 6.65 3.98 0.82
C ASN A 70 7.76 4.56 -0.06
N LEU A 71 9.03 4.56 0.39
CA LEU A 71 10.15 5.03 -0.42
C LEU A 71 10.33 4.19 -1.68
N THR A 72 10.29 2.86 -1.56
CA THR A 72 10.46 1.96 -2.72
C THR A 72 9.25 1.99 -3.65
N PHE A 73 8.04 2.08 -3.11
CA PHE A 73 6.82 2.13 -3.92
C PHE A 73 6.70 3.43 -4.72
N TYR A 74 7.00 4.58 -4.12
CA TYR A 74 6.92 5.86 -4.82
C TYR A 74 8.03 6.00 -5.89
N GLU A 75 9.20 5.42 -5.64
CA GLU A 75 10.23 5.31 -6.67
C GLU A 75 9.81 4.39 -7.82
N ALA A 76 9.02 3.34 -7.54
CA ALA A 76 8.41 2.51 -8.57
C ALA A 76 7.31 3.27 -9.35
N LEU A 77 6.49 4.09 -8.67
CA LEU A 77 5.45 4.91 -9.29
C LEU A 77 6.01 6.00 -10.22
N ASP A 78 7.21 6.48 -9.97
CA ASP A 78 7.92 7.42 -10.85
C ASP A 78 8.32 6.78 -12.20
N ARG A 79 8.35 5.44 -12.25
CA ARG A 79 8.86 4.64 -13.38
C ARG A 79 7.79 3.81 -14.08
N LEU A 80 6.69 3.52 -13.40
CA LEU A 80 5.65 2.61 -13.87
C LEU A 80 4.26 3.26 -13.80
N PRO A 81 3.36 2.90 -14.71
CA PRO A 81 1.95 3.25 -14.59
C PRO A 81 1.38 2.79 -13.24
N LEU A 82 0.48 3.61 -12.65
CA LEU A 82 -0.09 3.36 -11.32
C LEU A 82 -0.69 1.95 -11.18
N GLY A 83 -1.47 1.52 -12.16
CA GLY A 83 -2.08 0.19 -12.17
C GLY A 83 -1.06 -0.96 -12.19
N VAL A 84 0.04 -0.79 -12.93
CA VAL A 84 1.15 -1.78 -13.01
C VAL A 84 1.89 -1.84 -11.67
N ALA A 85 2.30 -0.70 -11.13
CA ALA A 85 3.03 -0.63 -9.85
C ALA A 85 2.23 -1.26 -8.69
N VAL A 86 0.95 -0.91 -8.54
CA VAL A 86 0.06 -1.46 -7.52
C VAL A 86 -0.16 -2.97 -7.71
N THR A 87 -0.27 -3.43 -8.96
CA THR A 87 -0.44 -4.86 -9.25
C THR A 87 0.79 -5.67 -8.83
N LEU A 88 1.98 -5.17 -9.11
CA LEU A 88 3.24 -5.81 -8.71
C LEU A 88 3.40 -5.79 -7.17
N GLU A 89 3.06 -4.69 -6.53
CA GLU A 89 3.10 -4.58 -5.06
C GLU A 89 2.14 -5.57 -4.38
N PHE A 90 1.03 -5.91 -5.03
CA PHE A 90 0.01 -6.82 -4.48
C PHE A 90 0.48 -8.27 -4.28
N VAL A 91 1.66 -8.62 -4.78
CA VAL A 91 2.37 -9.88 -4.46
C VAL A 91 2.54 -10.07 -2.94
N GLY A 92 2.71 -8.99 -2.19
CA GLY A 92 2.86 -9.06 -0.74
C GLY A 92 1.65 -9.63 -0.02
N PRO A 93 0.47 -9.00 -0.11
CA PRO A 93 -0.78 -9.53 0.44
C PRO A 93 -1.10 -10.95 -0.03
N LEU A 94 -0.91 -11.24 -1.33
CA LEU A 94 -1.09 -12.57 -1.90
C LEU A 94 -0.14 -13.58 -1.26
N GLY A 95 1.15 -13.23 -1.12
CA GLY A 95 2.16 -14.07 -0.48
C GLY A 95 1.77 -14.41 0.97
N VAL A 96 1.32 -13.43 1.74
CA VAL A 96 0.84 -13.64 3.11
C VAL A 96 -0.37 -14.57 3.15
N ALA A 97 -1.34 -14.39 2.24
CA ALA A 97 -2.52 -15.22 2.15
C ALA A 97 -2.19 -16.68 1.85
N VAL A 98 -1.28 -16.92 0.89
CA VAL A 98 -0.88 -18.26 0.46
C VAL A 98 0.01 -18.95 1.50
N LEU A 99 0.99 -18.25 2.09
CA LEU A 99 1.83 -18.79 3.16
C LEU A 99 1.03 -19.12 4.42
N GLY A 100 -0.07 -18.42 4.66
CA GLY A 100 -1.03 -18.73 5.73
C GLY A 100 -1.93 -19.94 5.42
N SER A 101 -2.01 -20.37 4.17
CA SER A 101 -2.80 -21.53 3.75
C SER A 101 -1.98 -22.81 3.82
N ARG A 102 -2.64 -23.92 4.20
CA ARG A 102 -2.06 -25.27 4.19
C ARG A 102 -2.52 -26.12 3.01
N ARG A 103 -3.21 -25.53 2.03
CA ARG A 103 -3.84 -26.26 0.94
C ARG A 103 -2.97 -26.21 -0.32
N ARG A 104 -2.54 -27.36 -0.84
CA ARG A 104 -1.76 -27.44 -2.08
C ARG A 104 -2.46 -26.82 -3.29
N ARG A 105 -3.79 -26.81 -3.31
CA ARG A 105 -4.58 -26.18 -4.37
C ARG A 105 -4.40 -24.65 -4.43
N ASP A 106 -3.94 -24.02 -3.34
CA ASP A 106 -3.72 -22.57 -3.33
C ASP A 106 -2.46 -22.17 -4.11
N LEU A 107 -1.62 -23.14 -4.49
CA LEU A 107 -0.52 -22.94 -5.45
C LEU A 107 -1.02 -22.51 -6.84
N VAL A 108 -2.28 -22.81 -7.19
CA VAL A 108 -2.89 -22.32 -8.44
C VAL A 108 -2.96 -20.79 -8.44
N TRP A 109 -3.27 -20.19 -7.28
CA TRP A 109 -3.30 -18.73 -7.15
C TRP A 109 -1.91 -18.10 -7.27
N VAL A 110 -0.90 -18.77 -6.74
CA VAL A 110 0.51 -18.36 -6.93
C VAL A 110 0.91 -18.41 -8.39
N ALA A 111 0.58 -19.52 -9.09
CA ALA A 111 0.90 -19.65 -10.50
C ALA A 111 0.17 -18.59 -11.35
N LEU A 112 -1.10 -18.31 -11.05
CA LEU A 112 -1.88 -17.31 -11.76
C LEU A 112 -1.29 -15.90 -11.58
N ALA A 113 -0.91 -15.54 -10.34
CA ALA A 113 -0.24 -14.27 -10.07
C ALA A 113 1.13 -14.19 -10.73
N ALA A 114 1.92 -15.28 -10.70
CA ALA A 114 3.22 -15.32 -11.35
C ALA A 114 3.12 -15.08 -12.87
N VAL A 115 2.11 -15.67 -13.53
CA VAL A 115 1.83 -15.39 -14.95
C VAL A 115 1.51 -13.90 -15.15
N GLY A 116 0.64 -13.31 -14.33
CA GLY A 116 0.31 -11.89 -14.41
C GLY A 116 1.55 -11.00 -14.23
N ILE A 117 2.41 -11.31 -13.26
CA ILE A 117 3.65 -10.56 -13.01
C ILE A 117 4.61 -10.66 -14.21
N VAL A 118 4.79 -11.86 -14.75
CA VAL A 118 5.66 -12.05 -15.94
C VAL A 118 5.13 -11.25 -17.12
N LEU A 119 3.82 -11.27 -17.37
CA LEU A 119 3.19 -10.48 -18.43
C LEU A 119 3.40 -8.96 -18.22
N LEU A 120 3.34 -8.47 -16.99
CA LEU A 120 3.62 -7.06 -16.69
C LEU A 120 5.10 -6.73 -16.85
N ALA A 121 5.99 -7.61 -16.43
CA ALA A 121 7.43 -7.40 -16.53
C ALA A 121 7.93 -7.47 -17.99
N ASP A 122 7.25 -8.24 -18.85
CA ASP A 122 7.56 -8.33 -20.29
C ASP A 122 7.00 -7.12 -21.09
N GLY A 123 6.16 -6.30 -20.45
CA GLY A 123 5.69 -5.01 -21.01
C GLY A 123 4.81 -5.11 -22.24
N GLY A 124 4.32 -6.32 -22.61
CA GLY A 124 3.46 -6.49 -23.78
C GLY A 124 4.05 -5.97 -25.10
N GLY A 125 5.38 -5.88 -25.21
CA GLY A 125 6.10 -5.35 -26.35
C GLY A 125 6.50 -3.87 -26.25
N GLY A 126 6.33 -3.24 -25.07
CA GLY A 126 6.85 -1.91 -24.74
C GLY A 126 8.07 -1.97 -23.82
N ASP A 127 8.85 -0.89 -23.76
CA ASP A 127 9.96 -0.77 -22.81
C ASP A 127 9.41 -0.52 -21.40
N VAL A 128 9.35 -1.59 -20.57
CA VAL A 128 9.03 -1.48 -19.16
C VAL A 128 10.31 -1.23 -18.37
N ASP A 129 10.32 -0.21 -17.51
CA ASP A 129 11.45 0.06 -16.63
C ASP A 129 11.64 -1.10 -15.64
N SER A 130 12.66 -1.92 -15.90
CA SER A 130 12.97 -3.10 -15.09
C SER A 130 13.32 -2.74 -13.63
N LEU A 131 13.90 -1.56 -13.39
CA LEU A 131 14.16 -1.08 -12.04
C LEU A 131 12.84 -0.75 -11.33
N GLY A 132 11.89 -0.14 -12.03
CA GLY A 132 10.53 0.10 -11.52
C GLY A 132 9.85 -1.20 -11.10
N VAL A 133 9.93 -2.25 -11.93
CA VAL A 133 9.39 -3.59 -11.60
C VAL A 133 10.06 -4.16 -10.34
N VAL A 134 11.38 -4.12 -10.25
CA VAL A 134 12.12 -4.62 -9.07
C VAL A 134 11.72 -3.84 -7.81
N LEU A 135 11.63 -2.52 -7.89
CA LEU A 135 11.23 -1.67 -6.77
C LEU A 135 9.79 -1.96 -6.32
N ALA A 136 8.85 -2.14 -7.25
CA ALA A 136 7.46 -2.50 -6.94
C ALA A 136 7.37 -3.88 -6.26
N LEU A 137 8.16 -4.87 -6.69
CA LEU A 137 8.22 -6.19 -6.04
C LEU A 137 8.86 -6.12 -4.65
N ILE A 138 9.89 -5.29 -4.45
CA ILE A 138 10.48 -5.04 -3.12
C ILE A 138 9.44 -4.38 -2.21
N ALA A 139 8.72 -3.38 -2.70
CA ALA A 139 7.62 -2.74 -1.97
C ALA A 139 6.54 -3.77 -1.60
N GLY A 140 6.19 -4.68 -2.51
CA GLY A 140 5.27 -5.79 -2.26
C GLY A 140 5.73 -6.72 -1.15
N CYS A 141 6.99 -7.15 -1.16
CA CYS A 141 7.58 -7.93 -0.06
C CYS A 141 7.48 -7.15 1.28
N GLY A 142 7.79 -5.86 1.24
CA GLY A 142 7.65 -4.96 2.38
C GLY A 142 6.20 -4.85 2.88
N TRP A 143 5.22 -4.81 1.96
CA TRP A 143 3.80 -4.82 2.33
C TRP A 143 3.38 -6.15 2.98
N GLY A 144 3.91 -7.28 2.52
CA GLY A 144 3.74 -8.56 3.22
C GLY A 144 4.26 -8.50 4.67
N LEU A 145 5.46 -7.93 4.87
CA LEU A 145 6.02 -7.70 6.20
C LEU A 145 5.16 -6.72 7.03
N TYR A 146 4.66 -5.66 6.42
CA TYR A 146 3.72 -4.72 7.04
C TYR A 146 2.48 -5.43 7.58
N ILE A 147 1.86 -6.34 6.81
CA ILE A 147 0.67 -7.10 7.24
C ILE A 147 1.00 -7.92 8.49
N VAL A 148 2.11 -8.65 8.48
CA VAL A 148 2.53 -9.47 9.63
C VAL A 148 2.86 -8.60 10.83
N GLN A 149 3.56 -7.49 10.62
CA GLN A 149 3.99 -6.60 11.69
C GLN A 149 2.84 -5.78 12.27
N SER A 150 1.86 -5.37 11.46
CA SER A 150 0.66 -4.67 11.93
C SER A 150 -0.14 -5.51 12.92
N ALA A 151 -0.24 -6.82 12.67
CA ALA A 151 -0.89 -7.75 13.62
C ALA A 151 -0.12 -7.87 14.95
N ARG A 152 1.22 -7.81 14.93
CA ARG A 152 2.05 -7.80 16.15
C ARG A 152 1.90 -6.49 16.91
N LEU A 153 1.97 -5.36 16.21
CA LEU A 153 1.78 -4.05 16.78
C LEU A 153 0.40 -3.92 17.44
N GLY A 154 -0.67 -4.35 16.75
CA GLY A 154 -2.03 -4.30 17.28
C GLY A 154 -2.22 -5.09 18.58
N ARG A 155 -1.47 -6.20 18.76
CA ARG A 155 -1.46 -6.96 20.02
C ARG A 155 -0.63 -6.28 21.13
N ALA A 156 0.51 -5.68 20.76
CA ALA A 156 1.41 -5.04 21.72
C ALA A 156 0.91 -3.66 22.16
N TYR A 157 0.29 -2.92 21.24
CA TYR A 157 -0.20 -1.56 21.47
C TYR A 157 -1.61 -1.42 20.87
N PRO A 158 -2.67 -1.71 21.64
CA PRO A 158 -4.05 -1.64 21.16
C PRO A 158 -4.48 -0.23 20.74
N GLY A 159 -5.31 -0.14 19.71
CA GLY A 159 -5.85 1.11 19.18
C GLY A 159 -4.95 1.77 18.14
N LEU A 160 -5.31 2.98 17.73
CA LEU A 160 -4.62 3.72 16.66
C LEU A 160 -3.31 4.38 17.10
N GLY A 161 -3.04 4.49 18.41
CA GLY A 161 -1.85 5.17 18.94
C GLY A 161 -0.54 4.55 18.46
N GLY A 162 -0.47 3.21 18.38
CA GLY A 162 0.69 2.52 17.84
C GLY A 162 0.98 2.86 16.37
N LEU A 163 -0.07 2.92 15.55
CA LEU A 163 0.03 3.35 14.16
C LEU A 163 0.46 4.82 14.04
N THR A 164 -0.12 5.71 14.86
CA THR A 164 0.27 7.12 14.88
C THR A 164 1.76 7.31 15.18
N LEU A 165 2.26 6.63 16.20
CA LEU A 165 3.68 6.69 16.56
C LEU A 165 4.57 6.10 15.47
N ALA A 166 4.17 4.99 14.85
CA ALA A 166 4.90 4.39 13.75
C ALA A 166 4.94 5.32 12.52
N MET A 167 3.84 6.00 12.20
CA MET A 167 3.82 7.01 11.13
C MET A 167 4.72 8.21 11.42
N LEU A 168 4.79 8.67 12.68
CA LEU A 168 5.74 9.71 13.09
C LEU A 168 7.19 9.23 12.90
N ILE A 169 7.51 7.99 13.29
CA ILE A 169 8.83 7.38 13.07
C ILE A 169 9.13 7.26 11.58
N ALA A 170 8.17 6.79 10.78
CA ALA A 170 8.33 6.72 9.33
C ALA A 170 8.63 8.10 8.74
N THR A 171 7.91 9.15 9.17
CA THR A 171 8.17 10.53 8.76
C THR A 171 9.60 10.96 9.10
N VAL A 172 10.08 10.67 10.30
CA VAL A 172 11.47 11.00 10.72
C VAL A 172 12.50 10.25 9.87
N ILE A 173 12.26 8.97 9.55
CA ILE A 173 13.15 8.16 8.70
C ILE A 173 13.18 8.69 7.26
N VAL A 174 12.03 9.08 6.72
CA VAL A 174 11.89 9.58 5.34
C VAL A 174 12.41 11.02 5.21
N ALA A 175 12.35 11.83 6.30
CA ALA A 175 12.68 13.25 6.27
C ALA A 175 14.04 13.58 5.62
N PRO A 176 15.18 12.92 5.93
CA PRO A 176 16.43 13.24 5.29
C PRO A 176 16.42 13.04 3.76
N PHE A 177 15.73 12.00 3.27
CA PHE A 177 15.63 11.71 1.84
C PHE A 177 14.69 12.71 1.15
N GLY A 178 13.51 12.95 1.71
CA GLY A 178 12.52 13.88 1.17
C GLY A 178 13.02 15.32 1.17
N LEU A 179 13.70 15.76 2.25
CA LEU A 179 14.30 17.10 2.33
C LEU A 179 15.46 17.28 1.35
N ALA A 180 16.28 16.24 1.15
CA ALA A 180 17.39 16.28 0.20
C ALA A 180 16.91 16.37 -1.25
N GLN A 181 15.81 15.69 -1.60
CA GLN A 181 15.26 15.67 -2.95
C GLN A 181 14.37 16.89 -3.23
N GLY A 182 13.45 17.23 -2.33
CA GLY A 182 12.45 18.27 -2.55
C GLY A 182 12.91 19.69 -2.18
N GLY A 183 14.00 19.84 -1.41
CA GLY A 183 14.62 21.13 -1.10
C GLY A 183 13.64 22.19 -0.58
N SER A 184 13.78 23.42 -1.12
CA SER A 184 12.94 24.57 -0.77
C SER A 184 11.49 24.44 -1.28
N ASP A 185 11.25 23.65 -2.33
CA ASP A 185 9.95 23.53 -3.00
C ASP A 185 8.93 22.82 -2.12
N LEU A 186 9.41 22.02 -1.14
CA LEU A 186 8.57 21.43 -0.09
C LEU A 186 7.78 22.46 0.72
N ALA A 187 8.26 23.71 0.81
CA ALA A 187 7.61 24.80 1.54
C ALA A 187 6.63 25.61 0.66
N SER A 188 6.52 25.32 -0.63
CA SER A 188 5.60 26.02 -1.51
C SER A 188 4.13 25.72 -1.12
N PHE A 189 3.24 26.70 -1.32
CA PHE A 189 1.84 26.54 -0.95
C PHE A 189 1.17 25.43 -1.76
N SER A 190 1.51 25.28 -3.04
CA SER A 190 0.99 24.23 -3.92
C SER A 190 1.34 22.84 -3.40
N VAL A 191 2.62 22.61 -3.07
CA VAL A 191 3.11 21.33 -2.54
C VAL A 191 2.52 21.01 -1.18
N LEU A 192 2.42 22.00 -0.28
CA LEU A 192 1.80 21.79 1.03
C LEU A 192 0.31 21.46 0.92
N ALA A 193 -0.42 22.16 0.03
CA ALA A 193 -1.84 21.89 -0.19
C ALA A 193 -2.09 20.51 -0.82
N ALA A 194 -1.33 20.16 -1.87
CA ALA A 194 -1.40 18.84 -2.49
C ALA A 194 -0.93 17.74 -1.53
N GLY A 195 0.15 17.97 -0.78
CA GLY A 195 0.66 17.06 0.24
C GLY A 195 -0.35 16.78 1.35
N LEU A 196 -1.08 17.80 1.81
CA LEU A 196 -2.21 17.61 2.72
C LEU A 196 -3.29 16.73 2.10
N GLY A 197 -3.65 16.99 0.83
CA GLY A 197 -4.57 16.14 0.07
C GLY A 197 -4.10 14.68 0.01
N VAL A 198 -2.84 14.44 -0.34
CA VAL A 198 -2.23 13.11 -0.36
C VAL A 198 -2.29 12.43 1.01
N GLY A 199 -1.90 13.14 2.08
CA GLY A 199 -1.94 12.61 3.45
C GLY A 199 -3.35 12.23 3.91
N LEU A 200 -4.36 13.02 3.57
CA LEU A 200 -5.76 12.75 3.89
C LEU A 200 -6.31 11.59 3.07
N LEU A 201 -6.12 11.61 1.74
CA LEU A 201 -6.65 10.60 0.82
C LEU A 201 -5.97 9.24 0.99
N SER A 202 -4.67 9.21 1.27
CA SER A 202 -3.91 7.97 1.41
C SER A 202 -3.83 7.43 2.86
N SER A 203 -4.29 8.19 3.86
CA SER A 203 -4.16 7.77 5.25
C SER A 203 -5.44 7.98 6.06
N ALA A 204 -5.86 9.23 6.33
CA ALA A 204 -6.94 9.50 7.28
C ALA A 204 -8.30 8.95 6.83
N ILE A 205 -8.68 9.19 5.57
CA ILE A 205 -9.95 8.73 5.00
C ILE A 205 -9.98 7.21 4.86
N PRO A 206 -8.97 6.55 4.25
CA PRO A 206 -8.96 5.10 4.14
C PRO A 206 -9.04 4.39 5.49
N TYR A 207 -8.23 4.79 6.45
CA TYR A 207 -8.25 4.16 7.79
C TYR A 207 -9.61 4.26 8.48
N ALA A 208 -10.29 5.41 8.36
CA ALA A 208 -11.63 5.57 8.91
C ALA A 208 -12.66 4.64 8.23
N LEU A 209 -12.60 4.56 6.88
CA LEU A 209 -13.50 3.73 6.09
C LEU A 209 -13.24 2.23 6.30
N GLU A 210 -11.98 1.82 6.38
CA GLU A 210 -11.57 0.43 6.60
C GLU A 210 -11.92 -0.04 8.01
N LEU A 211 -11.64 0.78 9.02
CA LEU A 211 -12.00 0.46 10.40
C LEU A 211 -13.52 0.24 10.54
N GLU A 212 -14.32 1.10 9.92
CA GLU A 212 -15.78 0.96 9.95
C GLU A 212 -16.27 -0.22 9.10
N ALA A 213 -15.59 -0.52 7.98
CA ALA A 213 -15.87 -1.70 7.18
C ALA A 213 -15.57 -3.00 7.94
N LEU A 214 -14.42 -3.08 8.63
CA LEU A 214 -14.03 -4.24 9.44
C LEU A 214 -14.94 -4.49 10.65
N ARG A 215 -15.63 -3.46 11.15
CA ARG A 215 -16.67 -3.61 12.18
C ARG A 215 -17.94 -4.29 11.66
N ARG A 216 -18.21 -4.20 10.36
CA ARG A 216 -19.47 -4.63 9.74
C ARG A 216 -19.32 -5.85 8.83
N LEU A 217 -18.12 -6.11 8.31
CA LEU A 217 -17.86 -7.16 7.34
C LEU A 217 -16.95 -8.24 7.94
N PRO A 218 -17.19 -9.52 7.61
CA PRO A 218 -16.21 -10.57 7.88
C PRO A 218 -14.87 -10.27 7.20
N ASN A 219 -13.76 -10.57 7.89
CA ASN A 219 -12.40 -10.31 7.38
C ASN A 219 -12.14 -10.91 5.99
N ALA A 220 -12.72 -12.09 5.70
CA ALA A 220 -12.59 -12.73 4.38
C ALA A 220 -13.27 -11.91 3.27
N VAL A 221 -14.44 -11.31 3.55
CA VAL A 221 -15.16 -10.45 2.59
C VAL A 221 -14.37 -9.15 2.38
N PHE A 222 -13.89 -8.55 3.47
CA PHE A 222 -13.04 -7.36 3.41
C PHE A 222 -11.81 -7.61 2.53
N GLY A 223 -11.06 -8.68 2.78
CA GLY A 223 -9.87 -9.03 2.00
C GLY A 223 -10.16 -9.26 0.51
N VAL A 224 -11.28 -9.97 0.18
CA VAL A 224 -11.68 -10.16 -1.22
C VAL A 224 -12.01 -8.83 -1.90
N LEU A 225 -12.64 -7.89 -1.19
CA LEU A 225 -12.91 -6.56 -1.76
C LEU A 225 -11.61 -5.77 -1.95
N MET A 226 -10.65 -5.86 -1.02
CA MET A 226 -9.33 -5.21 -1.16
C MET A 226 -8.54 -5.73 -2.36
N SER A 227 -8.78 -6.96 -2.84
CA SER A 227 -8.13 -7.47 -4.05
C SER A 227 -8.53 -6.72 -5.34
N LEU A 228 -9.50 -5.81 -5.27
CA LEU A 228 -9.84 -4.90 -6.37
C LEU A 228 -8.90 -3.67 -6.46
N GLU A 229 -8.00 -3.49 -5.51
CA GLU A 229 -7.06 -2.34 -5.50
C GLU A 229 -6.28 -2.18 -6.81
N PRO A 230 -5.69 -3.23 -7.40
CA PRO A 230 -4.97 -3.09 -8.67
C PRO A 230 -5.87 -2.61 -9.82
N ALA A 231 -7.11 -3.10 -9.88
CA ALA A 231 -8.07 -2.67 -10.89
C ALA A 231 -8.51 -1.20 -10.68
N ALA A 232 -8.68 -0.78 -9.43
CA ALA A 232 -8.99 0.61 -9.10
C ALA A 232 -7.80 1.53 -9.40
N ALA A 233 -6.56 1.08 -9.14
CA ALA A 233 -5.34 1.81 -9.50
C ALA A 233 -5.22 2.02 -11.01
N ALA A 234 -5.48 0.97 -11.79
CA ALA A 234 -5.51 1.05 -13.25
C ALA A 234 -6.57 2.05 -13.75
N LEU A 235 -7.77 1.99 -13.18
CA LEU A 235 -8.86 2.92 -13.53
C LEU A 235 -8.52 4.38 -13.18
N ILE A 236 -7.97 4.63 -11.99
CA ILE A 236 -7.56 5.97 -11.56
C ILE A 236 -6.38 6.46 -12.41
N GLY A 237 -5.40 5.62 -12.71
CA GLY A 237 -4.29 5.93 -13.61
C GLY A 237 -4.79 6.36 -15.00
N PHE A 238 -5.76 5.63 -15.55
CA PHE A 238 -6.38 5.97 -16.83
C PHE A 238 -7.14 7.31 -16.78
N ILE A 239 -8.00 7.51 -15.77
CA ILE A 239 -8.88 8.69 -15.69
C ILE A 239 -8.11 9.95 -15.25
N ALA A 240 -7.27 9.86 -14.22
CA ALA A 240 -6.64 11.00 -13.58
C ALA A 240 -5.25 11.34 -14.14
N LEU A 241 -4.51 10.34 -14.62
CA LEU A 241 -3.13 10.49 -15.10
C LEU A 241 -3.01 10.30 -16.62
N SER A 242 -4.11 10.03 -17.31
CA SER A 242 -4.11 9.74 -18.77
C SER A 242 -3.15 8.61 -19.15
N GLN A 243 -3.01 7.61 -18.28
CA GLN A 243 -2.17 6.45 -18.49
C GLN A 243 -2.93 5.39 -19.28
N ASP A 244 -2.55 5.18 -20.53
CA ASP A 244 -3.08 4.09 -21.35
C ASP A 244 -2.42 2.77 -20.94
N LEU A 245 -3.22 1.72 -20.83
CA LEU A 245 -2.74 0.37 -20.56
C LEU A 245 -2.89 -0.50 -21.81
N ALA A 246 -1.85 -1.23 -22.16
CA ALA A 246 -1.92 -2.24 -23.20
C ALA A 246 -2.87 -3.38 -22.79
N LEU A 247 -3.49 -4.05 -23.74
CA LEU A 247 -4.40 -5.17 -23.45
C LEU A 247 -3.75 -6.26 -22.59
N VAL A 248 -2.47 -6.52 -22.78
CA VAL A 248 -1.69 -7.49 -22.00
C VAL A 248 -1.60 -7.07 -20.53
N GLU A 249 -1.43 -5.78 -20.24
CA GLU A 249 -1.38 -5.25 -18.88
C GLU A 249 -2.75 -5.37 -18.20
N VAL A 250 -3.84 -5.08 -18.92
CA VAL A 250 -5.20 -5.26 -18.43
C VAL A 250 -5.48 -6.72 -18.08
N VAL A 251 -5.05 -7.66 -18.95
CA VAL A 251 -5.17 -9.10 -18.68
C VAL A 251 -4.33 -9.50 -17.48
N ALA A 252 -3.11 -9.03 -17.37
CA ALA A 252 -2.20 -9.33 -16.27
C ALA A 252 -2.76 -8.82 -14.92
N ILE A 253 -3.28 -7.59 -14.87
CA ILE A 253 -3.98 -7.02 -13.70
C ILE A 253 -5.16 -7.92 -13.32
N GLY A 254 -5.98 -8.32 -14.30
CA GLY A 254 -7.10 -9.24 -14.09
C GLY A 254 -6.68 -10.58 -13.49
N LEU A 255 -5.55 -11.16 -13.93
CA LEU A 255 -5.00 -12.40 -13.39
C LEU A 255 -4.58 -12.25 -11.92
N VAL A 256 -3.90 -11.16 -11.57
CA VAL A 256 -3.47 -10.90 -10.18
C VAL A 256 -4.67 -10.64 -9.27
N VAL A 257 -5.67 -9.88 -9.73
CA VAL A 257 -6.93 -9.65 -9.00
C VAL A 257 -7.64 -10.98 -8.73
N ALA A 258 -7.77 -11.83 -9.76
CA ALA A 258 -8.40 -13.15 -9.62
C ALA A 258 -7.62 -14.07 -8.68
N ALA A 259 -6.28 -14.06 -8.76
CA ALA A 259 -5.40 -14.81 -7.87
C ALA A 259 -5.58 -14.37 -6.40
N SER A 260 -5.56 -13.08 -6.15
CA SER A 260 -5.72 -12.51 -4.80
C SER A 260 -7.09 -12.81 -4.22
N ALA A 261 -8.17 -12.60 -4.99
CA ALA A 261 -9.52 -12.91 -4.57
C ALA A 261 -9.71 -14.41 -4.29
N GLY A 262 -9.12 -15.28 -5.11
CA GLY A 262 -9.16 -16.72 -4.95
C GLY A 262 -8.41 -17.20 -3.70
N ALA A 263 -7.20 -16.70 -3.48
CA ALA A 263 -6.38 -17.02 -2.30
C ALA A 263 -7.09 -16.61 -1.00
N LEU A 264 -7.66 -15.42 -0.95
CA LEU A 264 -8.35 -14.90 0.24
C LEU A 264 -9.64 -15.68 0.55
N ARG A 265 -10.41 -16.10 -0.47
CA ARG A 265 -11.56 -16.98 -0.29
C ARG A 265 -11.15 -18.34 0.25
N SER A 266 -10.07 -18.91 -0.26
CA SER A 266 -9.55 -20.22 0.19
C SER A 266 -9.07 -20.16 1.65
N ALA A 267 -8.42 -19.07 2.05
CA ALA A 267 -7.94 -18.87 3.42
C ALA A 267 -9.09 -18.71 4.43
N GLY A 268 -10.21 -18.13 4.02
CA GLY A 268 -11.41 -17.95 4.88
C GLY A 268 -12.26 -19.21 5.08
N THR A 269 -12.01 -20.30 4.35
CA THR A 269 -12.79 -21.54 4.47
C THR A 269 -12.12 -22.48 5.48
N PRO A 270 -12.81 -22.94 6.56
CA PRO A 270 -12.26 -23.92 7.49
C PRO A 270 -11.82 -25.17 6.74
N ALA A 271 -10.69 -25.78 7.15
CA ALA A 271 -10.28 -27.07 6.61
C ALA A 271 -11.36 -28.11 6.90
N PRO A 272 -11.66 -29.05 5.95
CA PRO A 272 -12.48 -30.21 6.26
C PRO A 272 -11.89 -30.90 7.48
N ARG A 273 -12.70 -31.16 8.50
CA ARG A 273 -12.31 -32.04 9.60
C ARG A 273 -12.28 -33.43 8.98
N ASP A 274 -11.06 -33.95 8.79
CA ASP A 274 -10.90 -35.34 8.44
C ASP A 274 -11.48 -36.14 9.60
N GLY A 275 -12.59 -36.87 9.30
CA GLY A 275 -13.28 -37.74 10.22
C GLY A 275 -12.52 -39.06 10.40
#